data_56032f6beb3758fe44d9087618e4bf3b
#
_entry.id   56032f6beb3758fe44d9087618e4bf3b
#
_cell.length_a   1.000
_cell.length_b   1.000
_cell.length_c   1.000
_cell.angle_alpha   90.00
_cell.angle_beta   90.00
_cell.angle_gamma   90.00
#
_symmetry.space_group_name_H-M   'P 1'
#
loop_
_entity.id
_entity.type
_entity.pdbx_description
1 polymer ?
#
loop_
_entity_poly.entity_id
_entity_poly.type
_entity_poly.pdbx_seq_one_letter_code
_entity_poly.pdbx_strand_id
1 'polypeptide(L)'
;MHVIATIILLATLVLPAGSSLAFPPAGTKDLATLQTQANQGIAEAQNGLGELYAKGKGMPQDYAQARTWYEKAAAQGHPMAQNNLAELYFAGLGGPQDLVRAYMWVNLAASHMQGEDKKQAEENRDDVAQRMTPAQVTEA
;
A
#
# COMPACT_ATOMS: atom_id res chain seq x y z
N MET A 1 -14.91 7.35 -69.61
CA MET A 1 -14.34 6.42 -68.63
C MET A 1 -13.48 7.21 -67.71
N HIS A 2 -13.99 7.47 -66.53
CA HIS A 2 -13.25 8.21 -65.48
C HIS A 2 -12.71 7.19 -64.51
N VAL A 3 -11.39 7.01 -64.49
CA VAL A 3 -10.71 6.21 -63.48
C VAL A 3 -10.44 7.13 -62.29
N ILE A 4 -11.18 6.97 -61.25
CA ILE A 4 -10.94 7.66 -59.98
C ILE A 4 -9.84 6.87 -59.29
N ALA A 5 -8.64 7.38 -59.33
CA ALA A 5 -7.52 6.87 -58.50
C ALA A 5 -7.74 7.29 -57.07
N THR A 6 -8.18 6.35 -56.25
CA THR A 6 -8.26 6.55 -54.80
C THR A 6 -6.84 6.52 -54.24
N ILE A 7 -6.30 7.67 -53.94
CA ILE A 7 -5.03 7.77 -53.22
C ILE A 7 -5.30 7.40 -51.77
N ILE A 8 -4.94 6.19 -51.39
CA ILE A 8 -4.90 5.78 -49.97
C ILE A 8 -3.65 6.44 -49.38
N LEU A 9 -3.87 7.54 -48.66
CA LEU A 9 -2.83 8.16 -47.87
C LEU A 9 -2.57 7.27 -46.65
N LEU A 10 -1.58 6.37 -46.77
CA LEU A 10 -1.02 5.70 -45.62
C LEU A 10 -0.28 6.77 -44.78
N ALA A 11 -0.94 7.27 -43.74
CA ALA A 11 -0.27 8.03 -42.72
C ALA A 11 0.66 7.07 -41.97
N THR A 12 1.89 7.00 -42.36
CA THR A 12 2.94 6.36 -41.58
C THR A 12 3.11 7.22 -40.31
N LEU A 13 2.53 6.75 -39.22
CA LEU A 13 2.78 7.30 -37.92
C LEU A 13 4.24 7.00 -37.56
N VAL A 14 5.13 7.95 -37.86
CA VAL A 14 6.52 7.88 -37.42
C VAL A 14 6.51 8.16 -35.93
N LEU A 15 6.53 7.10 -35.13
CA LEU A 15 6.81 7.23 -33.71
C LEU A 15 8.25 7.72 -33.55
N PRO A 16 8.49 8.77 -32.72
CA PRO A 16 9.86 9.21 -32.50
C PRO A 16 10.67 8.07 -31.88
N ALA A 17 11.80 7.79 -32.46
CA ALA A 17 12.77 6.84 -31.94
C ALA A 17 13.23 7.35 -30.54
N GLY A 18 12.73 6.68 -29.47
CA GLY A 18 13.00 7.08 -28.09
C GLY A 18 11.87 6.81 -27.12
N SER A 19 10.64 6.61 -27.61
CA SER A 19 9.55 6.14 -26.76
C SER A 19 9.67 4.63 -26.59
N SER A 20 10.54 4.21 -25.71
CA SER A 20 10.52 2.86 -25.20
C SER A 20 9.22 2.71 -24.40
N LEU A 21 8.17 2.16 -25.03
CA LEU A 21 7.06 1.56 -24.33
C LEU A 21 7.59 0.28 -23.67
N ALA A 22 8.48 0.45 -22.69
CA ALA A 22 8.84 -0.63 -21.80
C ALA A 22 7.58 -0.90 -20.97
N PHE A 23 6.85 -1.96 -21.33
CA PHE A 23 5.88 -2.52 -20.40
C PHE A 23 6.68 -2.88 -19.13
N PRO A 24 6.32 -2.36 -17.95
CA PRO A 24 6.97 -2.79 -16.73
C PRO A 24 6.84 -4.32 -16.65
N PRO A 25 7.89 -5.02 -16.20
CA PRO A 25 7.82 -6.47 -16.06
C PRO A 25 6.58 -6.82 -15.24
N ALA A 26 5.84 -7.83 -15.69
CA ALA A 26 4.64 -8.32 -15.02
C ALA A 26 4.94 -8.56 -13.54
N GLY A 27 4.32 -7.74 -12.64
CA GLY A 27 4.54 -7.82 -11.19
C GLY A 27 5.07 -6.56 -10.52
N THR A 28 5.62 -5.60 -11.25
CA THR A 28 5.96 -4.29 -10.70
C THR A 28 4.92 -3.28 -11.17
N LYS A 29 3.95 -2.98 -10.32
CA LYS A 29 3.17 -1.76 -10.51
C LYS A 29 4.17 -0.60 -10.44
N ASP A 30 4.35 0.14 -11.53
CA ASP A 30 5.21 1.29 -11.49
C ASP A 30 4.67 2.27 -10.44
N LEU A 31 5.56 3.06 -9.84
CA LEU A 31 5.21 3.99 -8.78
C LEU A 31 4.10 4.97 -9.20
N ALA A 32 4.11 5.44 -10.45
CA ALA A 32 3.13 6.40 -10.96
C ALA A 32 1.73 5.75 -11.05
N THR A 33 1.63 4.52 -11.53
CA THR A 33 0.37 3.76 -11.57
C THR A 33 -0.15 3.50 -10.16
N LEU A 34 0.73 3.06 -9.25
CA LEU A 34 0.37 2.80 -7.86
C LEU A 34 -0.14 4.06 -7.16
N GLN A 35 0.53 5.19 -7.38
CA GLN A 35 0.14 6.48 -6.81
C GLN A 35 -1.20 6.96 -7.35
N THR A 36 -1.45 6.80 -8.64
CA THR A 36 -2.73 7.12 -9.26
C THR A 36 -3.87 6.29 -8.65
N GLN A 37 -3.69 4.97 -8.54
CA GLN A 37 -4.67 4.07 -7.95
C GLN A 37 -4.90 4.35 -6.45
N ALA A 38 -3.84 4.66 -5.69
CA ALA A 38 -3.95 5.03 -4.28
C ALA A 38 -4.74 6.33 -4.10
N ASN A 39 -4.52 7.32 -4.97
CA ASN A 39 -5.27 8.58 -4.98
C ASN A 39 -6.74 8.38 -5.38
N GLN A 40 -7.05 7.35 -6.15
CA GLN A 40 -8.42 6.92 -6.48
C GLN A 40 -9.11 6.17 -5.35
N GLY A 41 -8.42 5.93 -4.23
CA GLY A 41 -8.98 5.27 -3.05
C GLY A 41 -8.89 3.75 -3.08
N ILE A 42 -8.12 3.15 -3.96
CA ILE A 42 -7.94 1.70 -4.02
C ILE A 42 -7.06 1.24 -2.84
N ALA A 43 -7.64 0.52 -1.89
CA ALA A 43 -6.98 0.13 -0.65
C ALA A 43 -5.71 -0.70 -0.86
N GLU A 44 -5.71 -1.62 -1.80
CA GLU A 44 -4.53 -2.42 -2.18
C GLU A 44 -3.37 -1.53 -2.66
N ALA A 45 -3.68 -0.51 -3.47
CA ALA A 45 -2.69 0.45 -3.95
C ALA A 45 -2.19 1.36 -2.82
N GLN A 46 -3.06 1.76 -1.91
CA GLN A 46 -2.70 2.55 -0.73
C GLN A 46 -1.76 1.76 0.19
N ASN A 47 -2.06 0.48 0.45
CA ASN A 47 -1.15 -0.39 1.19
C ASN A 47 0.20 -0.53 0.49
N GLY A 48 0.21 -0.81 -0.81
CA GLY A 48 1.44 -0.92 -1.60
C GLY A 48 2.27 0.36 -1.59
N LEU A 49 1.65 1.52 -1.68
CA LEU A 49 2.34 2.80 -1.59
C LEU A 49 2.91 3.04 -0.18
N GLY A 50 2.18 2.66 0.86
CA GLY A 50 2.68 2.68 2.23
C GLY A 50 3.93 1.81 2.41
N GLU A 51 3.96 0.62 1.82
CA GLU A 51 5.12 -0.26 1.84
C GLU A 51 6.35 0.33 1.13
N LEU A 52 6.15 1.00 0.00
CA LEU A 52 7.24 1.67 -0.71
C LEU A 52 7.87 2.78 0.14
N TYR A 53 7.05 3.59 0.81
CA TYR A 53 7.53 4.61 1.74
C TYR A 53 8.23 3.99 2.95
N ALA A 54 7.66 2.94 3.53
CA ALA A 54 8.24 2.28 4.70
C ALA A 54 9.60 1.62 4.40
N LYS A 55 9.77 1.08 3.21
CA LYS A 55 11.01 0.41 2.77
C LYS A 55 11.99 1.34 2.07
N GLY A 56 11.55 2.51 1.61
CA GLY A 56 12.37 3.41 0.80
C GLY A 56 12.70 2.84 -0.59
N LYS A 57 11.78 2.09 -1.18
CA LYS A 57 11.96 1.51 -2.52
C LYS A 57 11.48 2.44 -3.61
N GLY A 58 12.41 2.92 -4.43
CA GLY A 58 12.12 3.85 -5.54
C GLY A 58 11.83 5.29 -5.08
N MET A 59 11.91 5.57 -3.79
CA MET A 59 11.73 6.86 -3.14
C MET A 59 12.46 6.88 -1.80
N PRO A 60 12.75 8.05 -1.22
CA PRO A 60 13.29 8.13 0.14
C PRO A 60 12.33 7.46 1.16
N GLN A 61 12.89 6.71 2.11
CA GLN A 61 12.12 6.14 3.21
C GLN A 61 11.44 7.24 4.03
N ASP A 62 10.13 7.10 4.24
CA ASP A 62 9.32 8.06 5.00
C ASP A 62 8.21 7.32 5.74
N TYR A 63 8.40 7.07 7.02
CA TYR A 63 7.42 6.37 7.84
C TYR A 63 6.16 7.23 8.12
N ALA A 64 6.25 8.55 8.10
CA ALA A 64 5.08 9.40 8.25
C ALA A 64 4.14 9.26 7.05
N GLN A 65 4.70 9.25 5.83
CA GLN A 65 3.92 8.96 4.62
C GLN A 65 3.39 7.52 4.62
N ALA A 66 4.20 6.54 5.01
CA ALA A 66 3.77 5.16 5.12
C ALA A 66 2.56 5.03 6.06
N ARG A 67 2.62 5.65 7.24
CA ARG A 67 1.51 5.67 8.21
C ARG A 67 0.24 6.26 7.58
N THR A 68 0.34 7.40 6.91
CA THR A 68 -0.78 8.06 6.25
C THR A 68 -1.46 7.16 5.22
N TRP A 69 -0.69 6.48 4.39
CA TRP A 69 -1.24 5.58 3.38
C TRP A 69 -1.82 4.30 3.98
N TYR A 70 -1.15 3.72 4.98
CA TYR A 70 -1.70 2.57 5.71
C TYR A 70 -3.00 2.92 6.44
N GLU A 71 -3.12 4.11 7.04
CA GLU A 71 -4.36 4.57 7.67
C GLU A 71 -5.53 4.61 6.70
N LYS A 72 -5.31 5.11 5.48
CA LYS A 72 -6.33 5.13 4.43
C LYS A 72 -6.79 3.73 4.02
N ALA A 73 -5.86 2.82 3.80
CA ALA A 73 -6.17 1.44 3.45
C ALA A 73 -6.80 0.66 4.62
N ALA A 74 -6.28 0.84 5.82
CA ALA A 74 -6.77 0.20 7.04
C ALA A 74 -8.22 0.62 7.37
N ALA A 75 -8.55 1.89 7.18
CA ALA A 75 -9.91 2.41 7.35
C ALA A 75 -10.92 1.78 6.37
N GLN A 76 -10.46 1.28 5.23
CA GLN A 76 -11.28 0.54 4.28
C GLN A 76 -11.38 -0.96 4.61
N GLY A 77 -10.76 -1.42 5.69
CA GLY A 77 -10.77 -2.81 6.10
C GLY A 77 -9.68 -3.68 5.47
N HIS A 78 -8.63 -3.10 4.91
CA HIS A 78 -7.52 -3.86 4.32
C HIS A 78 -6.65 -4.49 5.41
N PRO A 79 -6.64 -5.85 5.59
CA PRO A 79 -6.03 -6.47 6.76
C PRO A 79 -4.53 -6.29 6.85
N MET A 80 -3.81 -6.38 5.73
CA MET A 80 -2.35 -6.17 5.72
C MET A 80 -2.00 -4.74 6.10
N ALA A 81 -2.75 -3.74 5.61
CA ALA A 81 -2.55 -2.36 5.99
C ALA A 81 -2.81 -2.12 7.48
N GLN A 82 -3.81 -2.78 8.05
CA GLN A 82 -4.09 -2.73 9.49
C GLN A 82 -2.93 -3.29 10.30
N ASN A 83 -2.37 -4.43 9.90
CA ASN A 83 -1.19 -5.01 10.54
C ASN A 83 0.05 -4.11 10.40
N ASN A 84 0.33 -3.62 9.20
CA ASN A 84 1.46 -2.72 8.95
C ASN A 84 1.33 -1.42 9.74
N LEU A 85 0.14 -0.87 9.85
CA LEU A 85 -0.15 0.31 10.65
C LEU A 85 0.08 0.05 12.15
N ALA A 86 -0.35 -1.11 12.64
CA ALA A 86 -0.11 -1.52 14.02
C ALA A 86 1.39 -1.59 14.34
N GLU A 87 2.20 -2.11 13.44
CA GLU A 87 3.66 -2.15 13.60
C GLU A 87 4.28 -0.75 13.70
N LEU A 88 3.81 0.20 12.89
CA LEU A 88 4.28 1.59 12.97
C LEU A 88 3.90 2.26 14.28
N TYR A 89 2.69 2.03 14.80
CA TYR A 89 2.29 2.52 16.12
C TYR A 89 3.07 1.86 17.25
N PHE A 90 3.30 0.56 17.16
CA PHE A 90 4.07 -0.20 18.14
C PHE A 90 5.53 0.26 18.22
N ALA A 91 6.18 0.47 17.09
CA ALA A 91 7.56 0.89 17.01
C ALA A 91 7.77 2.41 17.18
N GLY A 92 6.71 3.22 17.14
CA GLY A 92 6.81 4.68 17.14
C GLY A 92 7.46 5.22 15.87
N LEU A 93 7.18 4.60 14.73
CA LEU A 93 7.68 5.02 13.42
C LEU A 93 6.66 5.90 12.71
N GLY A 94 7.11 7.04 12.18
CA GLY A 94 6.25 8.01 11.51
C GLY A 94 5.37 8.85 12.44
N GLY A 95 5.55 8.70 13.76
CA GLY A 95 4.83 9.42 14.81
C GLY A 95 5.05 8.77 16.17
N PRO A 96 4.42 9.29 17.24
CA PRO A 96 4.57 8.73 18.57
C PRO A 96 4.16 7.25 18.64
N GLN A 97 4.83 6.48 19.51
CA GLN A 97 4.39 5.15 19.89
C GLN A 97 3.02 5.22 20.54
N ASP A 98 2.12 4.33 20.13
CA ASP A 98 0.77 4.20 20.67
C ASP A 98 0.37 2.73 20.75
N LEU A 99 0.56 2.14 21.90
CA LEU A 99 0.28 0.71 22.12
C LEU A 99 -1.21 0.38 22.04
N VAL A 100 -2.08 1.30 22.42
CA VAL A 100 -3.54 1.11 22.35
C VAL A 100 -3.97 1.00 20.89
N ARG A 101 -3.55 1.93 20.04
CA ARG A 101 -3.84 1.88 18.59
C ARG A 101 -3.18 0.69 17.92
N ALA A 102 -1.94 0.37 18.30
CA ALA A 102 -1.27 -0.82 17.79
C ALA A 102 -2.09 -2.09 18.07
N TYR A 103 -2.54 -2.25 19.30
CA TYR A 103 -3.38 -3.39 19.70
C TYR A 103 -4.71 -3.44 18.93
N MET A 104 -5.41 -2.31 18.86
CA MET A 104 -6.68 -2.21 18.15
C MET A 104 -6.54 -2.63 16.68
N TRP A 105 -5.55 -2.09 15.99
CA TRP A 105 -5.34 -2.38 14.58
C TRP A 105 -4.90 -3.82 14.31
N VAL A 106 -3.96 -4.36 15.09
CA VAL A 106 -3.52 -5.75 14.90
C VAL A 106 -4.61 -6.75 15.28
N ASN A 107 -5.42 -6.46 16.29
CA ASN A 107 -6.56 -7.31 16.65
C ASN A 107 -7.62 -7.32 15.55
N LEU A 108 -7.90 -6.18 14.94
CA LEU A 108 -8.80 -6.08 13.80
C LEU A 108 -8.25 -6.83 12.58
N ALA A 109 -6.96 -6.67 12.29
CA ALA A 109 -6.28 -7.40 11.21
C ALA A 109 -6.40 -8.93 11.40
N ALA A 110 -6.08 -9.43 12.58
CA ALA A 110 -6.17 -10.86 12.91
C ALA A 110 -7.58 -11.42 12.72
N SER A 111 -8.61 -10.60 12.98
CA SER A 111 -10.02 -11.03 12.82
C SER A 111 -10.41 -11.25 11.36
N HIS A 112 -9.72 -10.61 10.41
CA HIS A 112 -9.99 -10.70 8.97
C HIS A 112 -9.01 -11.57 8.20
N MET A 113 -7.90 -11.96 8.82
CA MET A 113 -6.87 -12.79 8.23
C MET A 113 -7.15 -14.29 8.44
N GLN A 114 -6.48 -15.12 7.65
CA GLN A 114 -6.53 -16.57 7.77
C GLN A 114 -5.14 -17.19 7.60
N GLY A 115 -4.98 -18.46 7.98
CA GLY A 115 -3.74 -19.18 7.79
C GLY A 115 -2.56 -18.57 8.56
N GLU A 116 -1.40 -18.53 7.93
CA GLU A 116 -0.16 -18.05 8.53
C GLU A 116 -0.20 -16.55 8.83
N ASP A 117 -0.84 -15.75 7.96
CA ASP A 117 -0.99 -14.30 8.17
C ASP A 117 -1.77 -13.99 9.46
N LYS A 118 -2.83 -14.78 9.72
CA LYS A 118 -3.59 -14.65 10.97
C LYS A 118 -2.72 -14.97 12.17
N LYS A 119 -1.98 -16.06 12.11
CA LYS A 119 -1.08 -16.47 13.19
C LYS A 119 -0.03 -15.39 13.49
N GLN A 120 0.57 -14.82 12.45
CA GLN A 120 1.53 -13.73 12.60
C GLN A 120 0.89 -12.49 13.25
N ALA A 121 -0.32 -12.12 12.82
CA ALA A 121 -1.04 -11.00 13.42
C ALA A 121 -1.41 -11.27 14.89
N GLU A 122 -1.76 -12.49 15.25
CA GLU A 122 -2.03 -12.88 16.64
C GLU A 122 -0.75 -12.82 17.50
N GLU A 123 0.39 -13.26 16.98
CA GLU A 123 1.68 -13.12 17.64
C GLU A 123 2.05 -11.64 17.85
N ASN A 124 1.91 -10.82 16.84
CA ASN A 124 2.13 -9.38 16.93
C ASN A 124 1.20 -8.73 17.99
N ARG A 125 -0.08 -9.13 18.01
CA ARG A 125 -1.03 -8.66 19.03
C ARG A 125 -0.58 -9.00 20.44
N ASP A 126 -0.13 -10.23 20.65
CA ASP A 126 0.31 -10.71 21.95
C ASP A 126 1.59 -9.97 22.40
N ASP A 127 2.51 -9.68 21.49
CA ASP A 127 3.68 -8.85 21.77
C ASP A 127 3.30 -7.42 22.21
N VAL A 128 2.33 -6.82 21.53
CA VAL A 128 1.81 -5.50 21.92
C VAL A 128 1.18 -5.58 23.32
N ALA A 129 0.33 -6.58 23.56
CA ALA A 129 -0.36 -6.77 24.84
C ALA A 129 0.62 -6.91 26.03
N GLN A 130 1.75 -7.60 25.84
CA GLN A 130 2.77 -7.75 26.87
C GLN A 130 3.42 -6.43 27.29
N ARG A 131 3.39 -5.42 26.43
CA ARG A 131 3.95 -4.09 26.72
C ARG A 131 2.91 -3.09 27.22
N MET A 132 1.62 -3.46 27.19
CA MET A 132 0.53 -2.63 27.64
C MET A 132 0.36 -2.71 29.16
N THR A 133 -0.03 -1.59 29.78
CA THR A 133 -0.52 -1.60 31.16
C THR A 133 -1.94 -2.18 31.23
N PRO A 134 -2.39 -2.66 32.42
CA PRO A 134 -3.77 -3.14 32.57
C PRO A 134 -4.83 -2.10 32.17
N ALA A 135 -4.57 -0.81 32.43
CA ALA A 135 -5.45 0.28 32.04
C ALA A 135 -5.54 0.41 30.50
N GLN A 136 -4.42 0.31 29.79
CA GLN A 136 -4.37 0.34 28.32
C GLN A 136 -5.10 -0.85 27.69
N VAL A 137 -4.99 -2.04 28.29
CA VAL A 137 -5.72 -3.23 27.82
C VAL A 137 -7.24 -3.03 27.93
N THR A 138 -7.68 -2.33 28.96
CA THR A 138 -9.12 -2.04 29.16
C THR A 138 -9.62 -0.98 28.16
N GLU A 139 -8.75 -0.04 27.74
CA GLU A 139 -9.08 1.02 26.77
C GLU A 139 -9.19 0.49 25.35
N ALA A 140 -8.38 -0.51 24.98
CA ALA A 140 -8.31 -1.07 23.64
C ALA A 140 -9.44 -2.05 23.33
#